data_d524947a7f2fcc92fc5db646e72562f8
#
_entry.id   d524947a7f2fcc92fc5db646e72562f8
#
_cell.length_a   1.000
_cell.length_b   1.000
_cell.length_c   1.000
_cell.angle_alpha   90.00
_cell.angle_beta   90.00
_cell.angle_gamma   90.00
#
_symmetry.space_group_name_H-M   'P 1'
#
loop_
_entity.id
_entity.type
_entity.pdbx_description
1 polymer ?
#
loop_
_entity_poly.entity_id
_entity_poly.type
_entity_poly.pdbx_seq_one_letter_code
_entity_poly.pdbx_strand_id
1 'polypeptide(L)'
;MLLSSVPTEKTATQDYMFVKADYKQIKVPYSDILYIEGLKDYVKIYLTTQPQPLVTLLSLKKLEEQLPAERFMRVHRSFIVALDKVQVVERSQIVFGSQRITIADANKEAFLQRVRINLEN
;
A
#
# COMPACT_ATOMS: atom_id res chain seq x y z
N MET A 1 -4.91 -33.28 -5.84
CA MET A 1 -5.15 -32.68 -5.87
C MET A 1 -5.44 -31.85 -6.07
N LEU A 2 -5.28 -31.80 -6.05
CA LEU A 2 -5.54 -30.98 -6.11
C LEU A 2 -5.85 -30.06 -6.13
N LEU A 3 -5.73 -30.07 -6.31
CA LEU A 3 -6.03 -29.21 -6.25
C LEU A 3 -6.46 -28.32 -6.30
N SER A 4 -6.34 -28.44 -6.47
CA SER A 4 -6.76 -27.55 -6.45
C SER A 4 -7.20 -26.70 -6.34
N SER A 5 -7.15 -26.98 -6.32
CA SER A 5 -7.65 -26.12 -6.19
C SER A 5 -7.92 -25.14 -5.97
N VAL A 6 -7.78 -25.14 -6.03
CA VAL A 6 -8.04 -24.16 -5.78
C VAL A 6 -8.40 -23.20 -6.02
N PRO A 7 -8.42 -23.06 -6.14
CA PRO A 7 -8.68 -22.05 -6.22
C PRO A 7 -9.12 -21.14 -6.41
N THR A 8 -9.23 -21.35 -6.50
CA THR A 8 -9.59 -20.44 -6.62
C THR A 8 -9.89 -19.50 -6.28
N GLU A 9 -10.01 -19.47 -6.00
CA GLU A 9 -10.36 -18.59 -5.46
C GLU A 9 -9.83 -17.54 -5.27
N LYS A 10 -9.38 -17.57 -5.39
CA LYS A 10 -9.10 -16.59 -5.01
C LYS A 10 -8.22 -15.70 -5.22
N THR A 11 -8.23 -15.52 -5.98
CA THR A 11 -7.77 -14.18 -6.08
C THR A 11 -7.07 -13.72 -4.84
N ALA A 12 -7.64 -14.08 -3.71
CA ALA A 12 -7.08 -13.68 -2.43
C ALA A 12 -5.71 -14.28 -2.20
N THR A 13 -5.35 -15.28 -2.99
CA THR A 13 -4.07 -15.96 -2.82
C THR A 13 -2.94 -15.33 -3.61
N GLN A 14 -3.24 -14.37 -4.46
CA GLN A 14 -2.18 -13.73 -5.24
C GLN A 14 -1.48 -12.69 -4.39
N ASP A 15 -0.16 -12.84 -4.23
CA ASP A 15 0.63 -11.99 -3.34
C ASP A 15 1.44 -10.94 -4.07
N TYR A 16 1.11 -10.68 -5.32
CA TYR A 16 1.86 -9.72 -6.13
C TYR A 16 0.96 -9.10 -7.17
N MET A 17 1.44 -8.05 -7.78
CA MET A 17 0.80 -7.47 -8.94
C MET A 17 1.87 -7.16 -9.97
N PHE A 18 1.46 -6.98 -11.22
CA PHE A 18 2.34 -6.47 -12.25
C PHE A 18 2.01 -5.01 -12.49
N VAL A 19 3.04 -4.19 -12.59
CA VAL A 19 2.87 -2.78 -12.94
C VAL A 19 3.69 -2.48 -14.18
N LYS A 20 3.18 -1.59 -15.00
CA LYS A 20 3.87 -1.19 -16.20
C LYS A 20 4.75 0.01 -15.90
N ALA A 21 6.06 -0.16 -16.04
CA ALA A 21 7.03 0.90 -15.81
C ALA A 21 8.18 0.70 -16.77
N ASP A 22 8.69 1.79 -17.35
CA ASP A 22 9.82 1.73 -18.29
C ASP A 22 9.57 0.75 -19.44
N TYR A 23 8.35 0.75 -19.97
CA TYR A 23 7.96 -0.12 -21.08
C TYR A 23 8.03 -1.60 -20.76
N LYS A 24 8.00 -1.95 -19.49
CA LYS A 24 8.07 -3.34 -19.03
C LYS A 24 6.93 -3.62 -18.07
N GLN A 25 6.59 -4.90 -17.96
CA GLN A 25 5.70 -5.36 -16.90
C GLN A 25 6.60 -5.86 -15.78
N ILE A 26 6.50 -5.21 -14.63
CA ILE A 26 7.36 -5.51 -13.49
C ILE A 26 6.52 -6.15 -12.39
N LYS A 27 6.97 -7.31 -11.94
CA LYS A 27 6.30 -8.01 -10.84
C LYS A 27 6.65 -7.33 -9.53
N VAL A 28 5.63 -6.97 -8.77
CA VAL A 28 5.79 -6.29 -7.48
C VAL A 28 5.09 -7.10 -6.41
N PRO A 29 5.84 -7.82 -5.57
CA PRO A 29 5.21 -8.50 -4.45
C PRO A 29 4.61 -7.48 -3.49
N TYR A 30 3.43 -7.75 -2.98
CA TYR A 30 2.79 -6.82 -2.04
C TYR A 30 3.64 -6.62 -0.80
N SER A 31 4.36 -7.65 -0.38
CA SER A 31 5.20 -7.55 0.81
C SER A 31 6.39 -6.61 0.63
N ASP A 32 6.70 -6.21 -0.59
CA ASP A 32 7.80 -5.28 -0.85
C ASP A 32 7.36 -3.83 -0.85
N ILE A 33 6.06 -3.57 -0.81
CA ILE A 33 5.54 -2.21 -0.91
C ILE A 33 5.50 -1.54 0.46
N LEU A 34 6.10 -0.35 0.55
CA LEU A 34 6.03 0.47 1.75
C LEU A 34 4.79 1.36 1.72
N TYR A 35 4.70 2.18 0.70
CA TYR A 35 3.57 3.07 0.50
C TYR A 35 3.56 3.53 -0.94
N ILE A 36 2.45 4.14 -1.33
CA ILE A 36 2.24 4.61 -2.70
C ILE A 36 1.78 6.05 -2.63
N GLU A 37 2.43 6.89 -3.40
CA GLU A 37 2.08 8.30 -3.50
C GLU A 37 1.37 8.56 -4.82
N GLY A 38 0.20 9.18 -4.76
CA GLY A 38 -0.55 9.54 -5.95
C GLY A 38 -0.21 10.94 -6.39
N LEU A 39 0.12 11.08 -7.67
CA LEU A 39 0.32 12.37 -8.29
C LEU A 39 -0.76 12.54 -9.34
N LYS A 40 -0.71 13.63 -10.09
CA LYS A 40 -1.84 13.98 -10.96
C LYS A 40 -2.15 12.87 -11.97
N ASP A 41 -1.14 12.41 -12.69
CA ASP A 41 -1.35 11.48 -13.77
C ASP A 41 -0.68 10.13 -13.55
N TYR A 42 -0.02 9.95 -12.42
CA TYR A 42 0.74 8.73 -12.16
C TYR A 42 0.89 8.52 -10.67
N VAL A 43 1.43 7.37 -10.31
CA VAL A 43 1.74 7.05 -8.91
C VAL A 43 3.19 6.66 -8.80
N LYS A 44 3.73 6.84 -7.59
CA LYS A 44 5.06 6.36 -7.24
C LYS A 44 4.89 5.28 -6.19
N ILE A 45 5.41 4.09 -6.49
CA ILE A 45 5.33 2.95 -5.59
C ILE A 45 6.68 2.80 -4.92
N TYR A 46 6.72 3.01 -3.61
CA TYR A 46 7.95 2.93 -2.83
C TYR A 46 8.12 1.54 -2.28
N LEU A 47 9.27 0.94 -2.52
CA LEU A 47 9.55 -0.46 -2.23
C LEU A 47 10.65 -0.60 -1.19
N THR A 48 10.62 -1.71 -0.46
CA THR A 48 11.69 -2.02 0.49
C THR A 48 12.97 -2.46 -0.21
N THR A 49 12.88 -2.86 -1.47
CA THR A 49 13.97 -3.52 -2.18
C THR A 49 14.84 -2.57 -2.97
N GLN A 50 14.44 -1.31 -3.11
CA GLN A 50 15.21 -0.36 -3.89
C GLN A 50 14.91 1.05 -3.41
N PRO A 51 15.89 1.97 -3.53
CA PRO A 51 15.68 3.34 -3.06
C PRO A 51 14.78 4.17 -3.97
N GLN A 52 14.75 3.85 -5.26
CA GLN A 52 13.94 4.63 -6.21
C GLN A 52 12.55 4.03 -6.33
N PRO A 53 11.51 4.87 -6.33
CA PRO A 53 10.16 4.33 -6.52
C PRO A 53 9.93 3.90 -7.94
N LEU A 54 8.99 2.97 -8.12
CA LEU A 54 8.47 2.66 -9.45
C LEU A 54 7.43 3.70 -9.81
N VAL A 55 7.52 4.23 -11.01
CA VAL A 55 6.57 5.23 -11.50
C VAL A 55 5.71 4.58 -12.56
N THR A 56 4.39 4.64 -12.40
CA THR A 56 3.49 4.04 -13.37
C THR A 56 2.26 4.92 -13.58
N LEU A 57 1.74 4.90 -14.81
CA LEU A 57 0.57 5.69 -15.17
C LEU A 57 -0.69 4.98 -14.69
N LEU A 58 -1.02 5.20 -13.44
CA LEU A 58 -2.22 4.66 -12.81
C LEU A 58 -2.73 5.71 -11.83
N SER A 59 -4.02 5.64 -11.54
CA SER A 59 -4.56 6.48 -10.48
C SER A 59 -4.49 5.74 -9.15
N LEU A 60 -4.42 6.52 -8.08
CA LEU A 60 -4.45 5.94 -6.75
C LEU A 60 -5.75 5.19 -6.49
N LYS A 61 -6.85 5.67 -7.06
CA LYS A 61 -8.14 5.01 -6.94
C LYS A 61 -8.12 3.62 -7.56
N LYS A 62 -7.52 3.49 -8.73
CA LYS A 62 -7.40 2.18 -9.37
C LYS A 62 -6.60 1.22 -8.53
N LEU A 63 -5.50 1.70 -7.97
CA LEU A 63 -4.67 0.86 -7.10
C LEU A 63 -5.40 0.48 -5.83
N GLU A 64 -6.16 1.40 -5.26
CA GLU A 64 -6.94 1.09 -4.07
C GLU A 64 -7.91 -0.06 -4.33
N GLU A 65 -8.49 -0.10 -5.52
CA GLU A 65 -9.40 -1.17 -5.89
C GLU A 65 -8.69 -2.49 -6.14
N GLN A 66 -7.45 -2.43 -6.59
CA GLN A 66 -6.66 -3.62 -6.92
C GLN A 66 -5.96 -4.26 -5.74
N LEU A 67 -5.47 -3.43 -4.82
CA LEU A 67 -4.66 -3.92 -3.71
C LEU A 67 -5.52 -4.63 -2.67
N PRO A 68 -4.97 -5.64 -2.00
CA PRO A 68 -5.72 -6.32 -0.94
C PRO A 68 -6.08 -5.35 0.17
N ALA A 69 -7.36 -5.22 0.44
CA ALA A 69 -7.85 -4.22 1.40
C ALA A 69 -7.36 -4.51 2.82
N GLU A 70 -7.10 -5.77 3.13
CA GLU A 70 -6.64 -6.14 4.47
C GLU A 70 -5.17 -5.78 4.69
N ARG A 71 -4.42 -5.49 3.64
CA ARG A 71 -3.00 -5.20 3.74
C ARG A 71 -2.66 -3.75 3.48
N PHE A 72 -3.53 -3.03 2.81
CA PHE A 72 -3.27 -1.65 2.39
C PHE A 72 -4.44 -0.76 2.77
N MET A 73 -4.13 0.48 3.07
CA MET A 73 -5.15 1.44 3.42
C MET A 73 -4.82 2.80 2.84
N ARG A 74 -5.82 3.42 2.23
CA ARG A 74 -5.67 4.79 1.79
C ARG A 74 -5.88 5.70 2.99
N VAL A 75 -4.81 6.35 3.45
CA VAL A 75 -4.84 7.16 4.67
C VAL A 75 -4.95 8.64 4.39
N HIS A 76 -4.78 9.00 3.13
CA HIS A 76 -4.78 10.40 2.70
C HIS A 76 -5.16 10.39 1.23
N ARG A 77 -5.71 11.51 0.73
CA ARG A 77 -6.11 11.55 -0.68
C ARG A 77 -4.96 11.21 -1.63
N SER A 78 -3.73 11.40 -1.18
CA SER A 78 -2.55 11.18 -2.02
C SER A 78 -1.70 9.98 -1.60
N PHE A 79 -2.11 9.21 -0.60
CA PHE A 79 -1.26 8.13 -0.08
C PHE A 79 -2.03 6.88 0.28
N ILE A 80 -1.49 5.75 -0.15
CA ILE A 80 -1.88 4.42 0.32
C ILE A 80 -0.68 3.84 1.05
N VAL A 81 -0.87 3.23 2.21
CA VAL A 81 0.23 2.64 2.98
C VAL A 81 0.02 1.15 3.16
N ALA A 82 1.13 0.41 3.24
CA ALA A 82 1.12 -0.99 3.60
C ALA A 82 1.04 -1.06 5.13
N LEU A 83 -0.05 -1.59 5.63
CA LEU A 83 -0.30 -1.56 7.07
C LEU A 83 0.75 -2.30 7.88
N ASP A 84 1.24 -3.41 7.35
CA ASP A 84 2.25 -4.20 8.07
C ASP A 84 3.65 -3.59 8.02
N LYS A 85 3.84 -2.51 7.27
CA LYS A 85 5.11 -1.79 7.23
C LYS A 85 5.12 -0.56 8.12
N VAL A 86 4.00 -0.25 8.74
CA VAL A 86 3.91 0.90 9.63
C VAL A 86 4.63 0.57 10.92
N GLN A 87 5.64 1.35 11.27
CA GLN A 87 6.43 1.13 12.48
C GLN A 87 6.33 2.31 13.44
N VAL A 88 6.19 3.51 12.92
CA VAL A 88 6.16 4.71 13.76
C VAL A 88 5.00 5.58 13.33
N VAL A 89 4.19 5.96 14.31
CA VAL A 89 3.09 6.91 14.11
C VAL A 89 3.24 7.97 15.19
N GLU A 90 3.34 9.22 14.77
CA GLU A 90 3.36 10.31 15.74
C GLU A 90 2.63 11.52 15.20
N ARG A 91 1.82 12.13 16.04
CA ARG A 91 1.09 13.36 15.71
C ARG A 91 0.28 13.22 14.43
N SER A 92 -0.43 12.10 14.31
CA SER A 92 -1.28 11.83 13.15
C SER A 92 -0.50 11.68 11.84
N GLN A 93 0.77 11.34 11.95
CA GLN A 93 1.59 11.07 10.78
C GLN A 93 2.24 9.71 10.89
N ILE A 94 2.33 9.02 9.76
CA ILE A 94 3.06 7.77 9.67
C ILE A 94 4.46 8.13 9.18
N VAL A 95 5.47 7.63 9.89
CA VAL A 95 6.86 7.96 9.59
C VAL A 95 7.54 6.79 8.90
N PHE A 96 7.98 7.00 7.66
CA PHE A 96 8.78 6.04 6.91
C PHE A 96 10.14 6.70 6.63
N GLY A 97 11.10 6.45 7.51
CA GLY A 97 12.40 7.10 7.35
C GLY A 97 12.25 8.62 7.43
N SER A 98 12.62 9.30 6.35
CA SER A 98 12.51 10.76 6.30
C SER A 98 11.15 11.23 5.78
N GLN A 99 10.31 10.30 5.31
CA GLN A 99 9.01 10.65 4.76
C GLN A 99 7.95 10.60 5.85
N ARG A 100 7.14 11.66 5.93
CA ARG A 100 6.02 11.71 6.86
C ARG A 100 4.73 11.79 6.06
N ILE A 101 3.80 10.90 6.37
CA ILE A 101 2.53 10.81 5.67
C ILE A 101 1.42 11.18 6.64
N THR A 102 0.73 12.29 6.36
CA THR A 102 -0.37 12.73 7.19
C THR A 102 -1.57 11.82 7.02
N ILE A 103 -2.15 11.39 8.13
CA ILE A 103 -3.38 10.63 8.11
C ILE A 103 -4.52 11.64 8.11
N ALA A 104 -5.37 11.59 7.08
CA ALA A 104 -6.51 12.51 7.02
C ALA A 104 -7.45 12.27 8.20
N ASP A 105 -8.05 13.35 8.71
CA ASP A 105 -8.92 13.24 9.88
C ASP A 105 -10.00 12.20 9.70
N ALA A 106 -10.57 12.12 8.51
CA ALA A 106 -11.65 11.17 8.23
C ALA A 106 -11.18 9.72 8.32
N ASN A 107 -9.88 9.49 8.19
CA ASN A 107 -9.32 8.13 8.15
C ASN A 107 -8.62 7.73 9.44
N LYS A 108 -8.51 8.67 10.37
CA LYS A 108 -7.67 8.48 11.54
C LYS A 108 -8.13 7.33 12.42
N GLU A 109 -9.40 7.31 12.75
CA GLU A 109 -9.93 6.30 13.66
C GLU A 109 -9.84 4.91 13.03
N ALA A 110 -10.23 4.80 11.76
CA ALA A 110 -10.16 3.53 11.07
C ALA A 110 -8.73 3.02 10.97
N PHE A 111 -7.78 3.94 10.72
CA PHE A 111 -6.38 3.55 10.65
C PHE A 111 -5.89 3.01 11.98
N LEU A 112 -6.18 3.72 13.08
CA LEU A 112 -5.74 3.29 14.40
C LEU A 112 -6.30 1.93 14.77
N GLN A 113 -7.55 1.66 14.40
CA GLN A 113 -8.13 0.36 14.65
C GLN A 113 -7.47 -0.73 13.83
N ARG A 114 -7.14 -0.42 12.58
CA ARG A 114 -6.57 -1.43 11.69
C ARG A 114 -5.15 -1.80 12.08
N VAL A 115 -4.37 -0.86 12.58
CA VAL A 115 -3.02 -1.18 13.05
C VAL A 115 -3.01 -1.50 14.54
N ARG A 116 -4.15 -1.39 15.19
CA ARG A 116 -4.33 -1.76 16.59
C ARG A 116 -3.43 -0.97 17.53
N ILE A 117 -3.31 0.32 17.27
CA ILE A 117 -2.55 1.19 18.16
C ILE A 117 -3.39 1.48 19.40
N ASN A 118 -2.78 1.30 20.55
CA ASN A 118 -3.42 1.60 21.81
C ASN A 118 -2.98 2.99 22.24
N LEU A 119 -3.91 3.96 22.12
CA LEU A 119 -3.57 5.34 22.40
C LEU A 119 -3.48 5.64 23.89
N GLU A 120 -3.87 4.69 24.72
CA GLU A 120 -3.83 4.89 26.16
C GLU A 120 -2.46 4.58 26.77
N ASN A 121 -1.57 4.07 25.99
CA ASN A 121 -0.23 3.74 26.49
C ASN A 121 0.78 4.77 26.09
#